data_71d38051d2f0e25c5cacb9fe0fa8287c
#
_entry.id   71d38051d2f0e25c5cacb9fe0fa8287c
#
_cell.length_a   1.000
_cell.length_b   1.000
_cell.length_c   1.000
_cell.angle_alpha   90.00
_cell.angle_beta   90.00
_cell.angle_gamma   90.00
#
_symmetry.space_group_name_H-M   'P 1'
#
loop_
_entity.id
_entity.type
_entity.pdbx_description
1 polymer ?
#
loop_
_entity_poly.entity_id
_entity_poly.type
_entity_poly.pdbx_seq_one_letter_code
_entity_poly.pdbx_strand_id
1 'polypeptide(L)'
;MRKLRKLPIKKILKRERPKSPSQKLVEQKSKDGRKVRSSRSRELIIDAMISLVNNGVYVPTSQQVADEAGVTTRTIFRHFVDMDHLLAEIDFRLSASYASYFLGYDRSGNREERVYHAMEVFGRAYTKLTPINEAGIATRWRSSVIKRSIIHYNRMISKELELWIPELKNIDKKSRQAIDAVASFEYFNRLRVSQGLSRSDCVDITCKLILSILKMRDGI
;
A
#
# COMPACT_ATOMS: atom_id res chain seq x y z
N MET A 1 33.84 38.83 63.23
CA MET A 1 32.39 38.90 62.95
C MET A 1 32.09 38.02 61.73
N ARG A 2 31.61 36.76 61.91
CA ARG A 2 31.23 35.86 60.83
C ARG A 2 29.73 35.93 60.59
N LYS A 3 29.29 36.35 59.39
CA LYS A 3 27.88 36.39 59.00
C LYS A 3 27.36 35.00 58.75
N LEU A 4 26.39 34.54 59.54
CA LEU A 4 25.64 33.32 59.32
C LEU A 4 24.69 33.48 58.10
N ARG A 5 24.90 32.69 57.04
CA ARG A 5 23.96 32.57 55.92
C ARG A 5 22.78 31.70 56.35
N LYS A 6 21.58 32.29 56.32
CA LYS A 6 20.31 31.59 56.52
C LYS A 6 20.04 30.69 55.30
N LEU A 7 19.85 29.39 55.53
CA LEU A 7 19.38 28.43 54.53
C LEU A 7 17.84 28.57 54.34
N PRO A 8 17.31 28.50 53.12
CA PRO A 8 15.88 28.57 52.91
C PRO A 8 15.20 27.28 53.27
N ILE A 9 14.12 27.42 54.06
CA ILE A 9 13.31 26.37 54.60
C ILE A 9 12.26 25.92 53.57
N LYS A 10 12.11 24.60 53.44
CA LYS A 10 10.93 23.83 52.97
C LYS A 10 10.53 23.90 51.50
N LYS A 11 11.06 22.95 50.74
CA LYS A 11 10.33 22.28 49.68
C LYS A 11 9.50 21.16 50.32
N ILE A 12 8.20 21.43 50.62
CA ILE A 12 7.28 20.42 51.08
C ILE A 12 7.00 19.46 49.90
N LEU A 13 7.62 18.29 49.93
CA LEU A 13 7.26 17.17 49.07
C LEU A 13 5.81 16.77 49.40
N LYS A 14 4.86 17.13 48.56
CA LYS A 14 3.53 16.49 48.55
C LYS A 14 3.73 15.00 48.30
N ARG A 15 3.79 14.19 49.34
CA ARG A 15 3.65 12.74 49.23
C ARG A 15 2.24 12.46 48.72
N GLU A 16 2.09 12.12 47.44
CA GLU A 16 0.84 11.58 46.94
C GLU A 16 0.52 10.29 47.71
N ARG A 17 -0.67 10.23 48.25
CA ARG A 17 -1.13 9.01 48.97
C ARG A 17 -1.19 7.85 47.98
N PRO A 18 -0.71 6.67 48.32
CA PRO A 18 -0.83 5.52 47.44
C PRO A 18 -2.30 5.21 47.17
N LYS A 19 -2.65 5.10 45.88
CA LYS A 19 -4.02 4.82 45.43
C LYS A 19 -4.49 3.47 45.92
N SER A 20 -5.73 3.35 46.38
CA SER A 20 -6.32 2.09 46.81
C SER A 20 -6.39 1.06 45.68
N PRO A 21 -6.47 -0.26 45.95
CA PRO A 21 -6.62 -1.30 44.93
C PRO A 21 -7.83 -1.06 44.00
N SER A 22 -8.94 -0.60 44.53
CA SER A 22 -10.16 -0.25 43.78
C SER A 22 -9.95 0.96 42.85
N GLN A 23 -9.22 2.00 43.31
CA GLN A 23 -8.87 3.15 42.47
C GLN A 23 -7.90 2.76 41.32
N LYS A 24 -6.97 1.85 41.56
CA LYS A 24 -6.09 1.31 40.52
C LYS A 24 -6.87 0.51 39.48
N LEU A 25 -7.85 -0.29 39.91
CA LEU A 25 -8.71 -1.12 39.04
C LEU A 25 -9.61 -0.25 38.14
N VAL A 26 -10.20 0.82 38.69
CA VAL A 26 -11.03 1.79 37.93
C VAL A 26 -10.17 2.54 36.93
N GLU A 27 -8.96 2.96 37.31
CA GLU A 27 -8.02 3.66 36.42
C GLU A 27 -7.51 2.76 35.29
N GLN A 28 -7.29 1.46 35.56
CA GLN A 28 -6.90 0.46 34.58
C GLN A 28 -8.03 0.17 33.58
N LYS A 29 -9.27 -0.05 34.04
CA LYS A 29 -10.45 -0.19 33.16
C LYS A 29 -10.71 1.05 32.30
N SER A 30 -10.50 2.26 32.83
CA SER A 30 -10.65 3.50 32.06
C SER A 30 -9.53 3.71 31.04
N LYS A 31 -8.32 3.22 31.31
CA LYS A 31 -7.19 3.21 30.35
C LYS A 31 -7.43 2.20 29.22
N ASP A 32 -7.95 1.02 29.53
CA ASP A 32 -8.29 0.00 28.54
C ASP A 32 -9.42 0.46 27.63
N GLY A 33 -10.48 1.04 28.17
CA GLY A 33 -11.57 1.61 27.37
C GLY A 33 -11.17 2.80 26.49
N ARG A 34 -10.15 3.59 26.88
CA ARG A 34 -9.57 4.66 26.05
C ARG A 34 -8.70 4.09 24.93
N LYS A 35 -7.89 3.06 25.22
CA LYS A 35 -7.09 2.36 24.20
C LYS A 35 -7.96 1.72 23.14
N VAL A 36 -9.01 1.00 23.54
CA VAL A 36 -9.96 0.35 22.63
C VAL A 36 -10.65 1.39 21.74
N ARG A 37 -11.13 2.50 22.28
CA ARG A 37 -11.75 3.59 21.49
C ARG A 37 -10.74 4.25 20.54
N SER A 38 -9.51 4.44 20.98
CA SER A 38 -8.43 4.99 20.16
C SER A 38 -8.08 4.06 18.99
N SER A 39 -7.91 2.77 19.26
CA SER A 39 -7.68 1.76 18.22
C SER A 39 -8.83 1.73 17.20
N ARG A 40 -10.09 1.71 17.68
CA ARG A 40 -11.25 1.73 16.80
C ARG A 40 -11.30 2.97 15.90
N SER A 41 -11.00 4.16 16.43
CA SER A 41 -10.96 5.38 15.62
C SER A 41 -9.86 5.31 14.55
N ARG A 42 -8.71 4.71 14.87
CA ARG A 42 -7.61 4.53 13.92
C ARG A 42 -8.02 3.60 12.76
N GLU A 43 -8.68 2.49 13.05
CA GLU A 43 -9.19 1.56 12.03
C GLU A 43 -10.24 2.24 11.14
N LEU A 44 -11.19 2.98 11.72
CA LEU A 44 -12.20 3.72 10.95
C LEU A 44 -11.57 4.71 9.95
N ILE A 45 -10.48 5.39 10.33
CA ILE A 45 -9.78 6.32 9.43
C ILE A 45 -9.12 5.57 8.27
N ILE A 46 -8.49 4.42 8.54
CA ILE A 46 -7.86 3.59 7.50
C ILE A 46 -8.93 3.06 6.54
N ASP A 47 -10.01 2.50 7.08
CA ASP A 47 -11.13 1.95 6.29
C ASP A 47 -11.79 3.03 5.42
N ALA A 48 -11.99 4.24 5.97
CA ALA A 48 -12.53 5.38 5.26
C ALA A 48 -11.65 5.80 4.06
N MET A 49 -10.34 5.86 4.26
CA MET A 49 -9.42 6.18 3.17
C MET A 49 -9.47 5.13 2.06
N ILE A 50 -9.51 3.85 2.42
CA ILE A 50 -9.64 2.73 1.46
C ILE A 50 -11.00 2.80 0.74
N SER A 51 -12.09 3.08 1.45
CA SER A 51 -13.43 3.26 0.89
C SER A 51 -13.45 4.37 -0.17
N LEU A 52 -12.93 5.55 0.16
CA LEU A 52 -12.86 6.69 -0.76
C LEU A 52 -12.08 6.35 -2.05
N VAL A 53 -10.92 5.68 -1.91
CA VAL A 53 -10.12 5.25 -3.06
C VAL A 53 -10.89 4.25 -3.92
N ASN A 54 -11.56 3.27 -3.33
CA ASN A 54 -12.36 2.28 -4.06
C ASN A 54 -13.57 2.92 -4.76
N ASN A 55 -14.07 4.04 -4.27
CA ASN A 55 -15.13 4.84 -4.86
C ASN A 55 -14.63 5.90 -5.86
N GLY A 56 -13.35 5.83 -6.27
CA GLY A 56 -12.77 6.70 -7.31
C GLY A 56 -12.23 8.04 -6.81
N VAL A 57 -12.21 8.29 -5.52
CA VAL A 57 -11.53 9.47 -4.94
C VAL A 57 -10.07 9.15 -4.75
N TYR A 58 -9.27 9.26 -5.81
CA TYR A 58 -7.88 8.79 -5.81
C TYR A 58 -6.91 9.64 -4.97
N VAL A 59 -7.29 10.86 -4.66
CA VAL A 59 -6.48 11.80 -3.85
C VAL A 59 -7.35 12.41 -2.75
N PRO A 60 -7.81 11.59 -1.76
CA PRO A 60 -8.66 12.11 -0.70
C PRO A 60 -7.96 13.18 0.14
N THR A 61 -8.72 14.22 0.50
CA THR A 61 -8.28 15.22 1.49
C THR A 61 -8.51 14.71 2.91
N SER A 62 -7.81 15.28 3.88
CA SER A 62 -8.03 14.94 5.30
C SER A 62 -9.47 15.22 5.74
N GLN A 63 -10.14 16.22 5.16
CA GLN A 63 -11.55 16.50 5.45
C GLN A 63 -12.45 15.38 4.93
N GLN A 64 -12.28 14.96 3.67
CA GLN A 64 -13.06 13.84 3.10
C GLN A 64 -12.88 12.55 3.91
N VAL A 65 -11.64 12.24 4.33
CA VAL A 65 -11.37 11.07 5.17
C VAL A 65 -12.03 11.22 6.55
N ALA A 66 -12.04 12.41 7.13
CA ALA A 66 -12.70 12.68 8.42
C ALA A 66 -14.21 12.47 8.33
N ASP A 67 -14.83 13.02 7.29
CA ASP A 67 -16.27 12.92 7.03
C ASP A 67 -16.69 11.46 6.80
N GLU A 68 -15.97 10.72 5.96
CA GLU A 68 -16.21 9.30 5.69
C GLU A 68 -16.02 8.43 6.95
N ALA A 69 -15.02 8.74 7.80
CA ALA A 69 -14.75 8.01 9.05
C ALA A 69 -15.68 8.41 10.21
N GLY A 70 -16.50 9.45 10.06
CA GLY A 70 -17.33 10.00 11.16
C GLY A 70 -16.50 10.57 12.30
N VAL A 71 -15.34 11.18 12.01
CA VAL A 71 -14.44 11.79 13.00
C VAL A 71 -14.09 13.23 12.60
N THR A 72 -13.34 13.94 13.45
CA THR A 72 -12.79 15.25 13.09
C THR A 72 -11.39 15.12 12.45
N THR A 73 -10.99 16.08 11.62
CA THR A 73 -9.62 16.18 11.10
C THR A 73 -8.57 16.19 12.23
N ARG A 74 -8.88 16.84 13.37
CA ARG A 74 -8.03 16.78 14.57
C ARG A 74 -7.84 15.36 15.08
N THR A 75 -8.85 14.50 14.95
CA THR A 75 -8.74 13.08 15.34
C THR A 75 -7.79 12.34 14.40
N ILE A 76 -7.83 12.61 13.07
CA ILE A 76 -6.88 12.04 12.12
C ILE A 76 -5.45 12.40 12.54
N PHE A 77 -5.13 13.69 12.72
CA PHE A 77 -3.78 14.14 13.07
C PHE A 77 -3.34 13.81 14.51
N ARG A 78 -4.24 13.35 15.35
CA ARG A 78 -3.89 12.71 16.63
C ARG A 78 -3.38 11.27 16.45
N HIS A 79 -3.85 10.53 15.43
CA HIS A 79 -3.46 9.14 15.14
C HIS A 79 -2.33 9.03 14.14
N PHE A 80 -2.26 9.96 13.20
CA PHE A 80 -1.28 9.99 12.11
C PHE A 80 -0.63 11.37 12.07
N VAL A 81 0.69 11.39 12.10
CA VAL A 81 1.47 12.65 12.11
C VAL A 81 1.10 13.53 10.90
N ASP A 82 0.92 12.89 9.76
CA ASP A 82 0.52 13.50 8.49
C ASP A 82 -0.19 12.47 7.59
N MET A 83 -0.56 12.88 6.40
CA MET A 83 -1.21 12.02 5.41
C MET A 83 -0.26 10.94 4.85
N ASP A 84 1.04 11.20 4.79
CA ASP A 84 2.04 10.20 4.36
C ASP A 84 2.14 9.05 5.37
N HIS A 85 2.02 9.34 6.66
CA HIS A 85 1.97 8.30 7.69
C HIS A 85 0.69 7.44 7.59
N LEU A 86 -0.46 8.06 7.27
CA LEU A 86 -1.69 7.31 6.98
C LEU A 86 -1.52 6.43 5.74
N LEU A 87 -0.94 6.96 4.66
CA LEU A 87 -0.67 6.20 3.45
C LEU A 87 0.29 5.03 3.68
N ALA A 88 1.33 5.21 4.51
CA ALA A 88 2.26 4.13 4.88
C ALA A 88 1.57 2.99 5.61
N GLU A 89 0.64 3.30 6.49
CA GLU A 89 -0.13 2.31 7.23
C GLU A 89 -1.09 1.53 6.32
N ILE A 90 -1.73 2.22 5.38
CA ILE A 90 -2.59 1.60 4.37
C ILE A 90 -1.78 0.69 3.46
N ASP A 91 -0.63 1.15 2.98
CA ASP A 91 0.28 0.36 2.16
C ASP A 91 0.72 -0.92 2.88
N PHE A 92 1.11 -0.82 4.15
CA PHE A 92 1.44 -1.98 4.98
C PHE A 92 0.26 -2.95 5.10
N ARG A 93 -0.96 -2.46 5.36
CA ARG A 93 -2.17 -3.27 5.49
C ARG A 93 -2.56 -3.99 4.19
N LEU A 94 -2.39 -3.31 3.05
CA LEU A 94 -2.73 -3.85 1.74
C LEU A 94 -1.66 -4.76 1.14
N SER A 95 -0.42 -4.70 1.62
CA SER A 95 0.73 -5.37 1.01
C SER A 95 0.54 -6.89 0.84
N ALA A 96 0.08 -7.60 1.88
CA ALA A 96 -0.15 -9.04 1.81
C ALA A 96 -1.28 -9.39 0.84
N SER A 97 -2.36 -8.62 0.86
CA SER A 97 -3.49 -8.76 -0.05
C SER A 97 -3.07 -8.48 -1.49
N TYR A 98 -2.29 -7.42 -1.73
CA TYR A 98 -1.78 -7.08 -3.05
C TYR A 98 -0.97 -8.22 -3.65
N ALA A 99 0.00 -8.77 -2.91
CA ALA A 99 0.83 -9.87 -3.36
C ALA A 99 0.02 -11.13 -3.70
N SER A 100 -1.02 -11.44 -2.92
CA SER A 100 -1.83 -12.65 -3.11
C SER A 100 -2.54 -12.74 -4.46
N TYR A 101 -2.79 -11.61 -5.13
CA TYR A 101 -3.38 -11.60 -6.47
C TYR A 101 -2.46 -12.15 -7.57
N PHE A 102 -1.16 -12.22 -7.33
CA PHE A 102 -0.15 -12.64 -8.30
C PHE A 102 0.46 -14.02 -7.98
N LEU A 103 0.29 -14.52 -6.75
CA LEU A 103 0.96 -15.71 -6.24
C LEU A 103 0.07 -16.96 -6.25
N GLY A 104 0.71 -18.14 -6.20
CA GLY A 104 0.02 -19.41 -5.95
C GLY A 104 -0.63 -20.06 -7.16
N TYR A 105 -0.30 -19.64 -8.38
CA TYR A 105 -0.83 -20.22 -9.60
C TYR A 105 0.11 -21.27 -10.21
N ASP A 106 -0.47 -22.25 -10.92
CA ASP A 106 0.28 -23.23 -11.70
C ASP A 106 1.01 -22.54 -12.88
N ARG A 107 2.30 -22.81 -13.02
CA ARG A 107 3.19 -22.24 -14.04
C ARG A 107 3.67 -23.30 -15.03
N SER A 108 2.98 -24.46 -15.09
CA SER A 108 3.29 -25.52 -16.06
C SER A 108 2.93 -25.11 -17.49
N GLY A 109 3.44 -25.90 -18.46
CA GLY A 109 3.15 -25.70 -19.87
C GLY A 109 4.33 -25.19 -20.68
N ASN A 110 4.14 -25.08 -22.00
CA ASN A 110 5.10 -24.50 -22.91
C ASN A 110 5.21 -22.97 -22.73
N ARG A 111 6.15 -22.32 -23.40
CA ARG A 111 6.41 -20.87 -23.26
C ARG A 111 5.17 -20.03 -23.56
N GLU A 112 4.43 -20.36 -24.61
CA GLU A 112 3.26 -19.58 -25.03
C GLU A 112 2.13 -19.69 -24.00
N GLU A 113 1.87 -20.89 -23.50
CA GLU A 113 0.90 -21.15 -22.43
C GLU A 113 1.25 -20.41 -21.14
N ARG A 114 2.54 -20.44 -20.72
CA ARG A 114 2.98 -19.73 -19.51
C ARG A 114 2.85 -18.21 -19.64
N VAL A 115 3.19 -17.65 -20.80
CA VAL A 115 3.00 -16.21 -21.06
C VAL A 115 1.52 -15.85 -20.98
N TYR A 116 0.65 -16.64 -21.63
CA TYR A 116 -0.78 -16.40 -21.62
C TYR A 116 -1.36 -16.49 -20.19
N HIS A 117 -1.04 -17.55 -19.45
CA HIS A 117 -1.50 -17.74 -18.08
C HIS A 117 -1.01 -16.61 -17.15
N ALA A 118 0.26 -16.17 -17.29
CA ALA A 118 0.79 -15.04 -16.54
C ALA A 118 -0.02 -13.77 -16.80
N MET A 119 -0.27 -13.44 -18.07
CA MET A 119 -1.01 -12.23 -18.43
C MET A 119 -2.47 -12.29 -18.03
N GLU A 120 -3.11 -13.46 -18.06
CA GLU A 120 -4.44 -13.67 -17.51
C GLU A 120 -4.50 -13.41 -15.98
N VAL A 121 -3.53 -13.93 -15.22
CA VAL A 121 -3.41 -13.67 -13.78
C VAL A 121 -3.20 -12.18 -13.53
N PHE A 122 -2.26 -11.55 -14.24
CA PHE A 122 -1.95 -10.13 -14.08
C PHE A 122 -3.12 -9.24 -14.50
N GLY A 123 -3.80 -9.56 -15.60
CA GLY A 123 -4.97 -8.83 -16.06
C GLY A 123 -6.13 -8.87 -15.05
N ARG A 124 -6.38 -10.01 -14.42
CA ARG A 124 -7.36 -10.12 -13.32
C ARG A 124 -6.93 -9.31 -12.09
N ALA A 125 -5.67 -9.41 -11.70
CA ALA A 125 -5.11 -8.66 -10.58
C ALA A 125 -5.22 -7.14 -10.83
N TYR A 126 -4.80 -6.66 -11.99
CA TYR A 126 -4.86 -5.25 -12.36
C TYR A 126 -6.28 -4.72 -12.40
N THR A 127 -7.23 -5.48 -12.95
CA THR A 127 -8.66 -5.10 -12.94
C THR A 127 -9.17 -4.91 -11.51
N LYS A 128 -8.82 -5.82 -10.61
CA LYS A 128 -9.24 -5.76 -9.19
C LYS A 128 -8.57 -4.62 -8.44
N LEU A 129 -7.30 -4.35 -8.74
CA LEU A 129 -6.46 -3.38 -8.05
C LEU A 129 -6.47 -1.99 -8.72
N THR A 130 -7.27 -1.77 -9.76
CA THR A 130 -7.34 -0.50 -10.50
C THR A 130 -7.47 0.71 -9.58
N PRO A 131 -8.42 0.79 -8.61
CA PRO A 131 -8.55 1.98 -7.77
C PRO A 131 -7.29 2.28 -6.96
N ILE A 132 -6.64 1.24 -6.41
CA ILE A 132 -5.43 1.37 -5.59
C ILE A 132 -4.25 1.84 -6.45
N ASN A 133 -4.09 1.26 -7.63
CA ASN A 133 -3.01 1.62 -8.56
C ASN A 133 -3.20 3.05 -9.10
N GLU A 134 -4.42 3.45 -9.46
CA GLU A 134 -4.73 4.81 -9.89
C GLU A 134 -4.46 5.84 -8.78
N ALA A 135 -4.87 5.55 -7.54
CA ALA A 135 -4.55 6.39 -6.40
C ALA A 135 -3.04 6.50 -6.17
N GLY A 136 -2.30 5.40 -6.34
CA GLY A 136 -0.84 5.38 -6.28
C GLY A 136 -0.21 6.29 -7.34
N ILE A 137 -0.63 6.15 -8.60
CA ILE A 137 -0.17 7.00 -9.72
C ILE A 137 -0.46 8.48 -9.45
N ALA A 138 -1.69 8.80 -9.02
CA ALA A 138 -2.12 10.16 -8.75
C ALA A 138 -1.38 10.80 -7.55
N THR A 139 -0.84 9.99 -6.63
CA THR A 139 -0.23 10.47 -5.39
C THR A 139 1.31 10.44 -5.39
N ARG A 140 1.94 9.61 -6.25
CA ARG A 140 3.41 9.36 -6.24
C ARG A 140 4.29 10.61 -6.37
N TRP A 141 3.80 11.65 -7.00
CA TRP A 141 4.58 12.89 -7.21
C TRP A 141 4.78 13.69 -5.92
N ARG A 142 3.86 13.56 -4.96
CA ARG A 142 3.87 14.29 -3.69
C ARG A 142 4.17 13.42 -2.46
N SER A 143 4.11 12.08 -2.58
CA SER A 143 4.35 11.14 -1.49
C SER A 143 5.59 10.29 -1.75
N SER A 144 6.60 10.45 -0.90
CA SER A 144 7.81 9.61 -0.95
C SER A 144 7.52 8.16 -0.54
N VAL A 145 6.52 7.95 0.31
CA VAL A 145 6.04 6.62 0.73
C VAL A 145 5.49 5.89 -0.48
N ILE A 146 4.49 6.46 -1.15
CA ILE A 146 3.85 5.85 -2.32
C ILE A 146 4.85 5.62 -3.46
N LYS A 147 5.76 6.58 -3.69
CA LYS A 147 6.82 6.38 -4.69
C LYS A 147 7.66 5.13 -4.41
N ARG A 148 8.05 4.90 -3.15
CA ARG A 148 8.82 3.70 -2.76
C ARG A 148 7.98 2.43 -2.90
N SER A 149 6.71 2.46 -2.52
CA SER A 149 5.79 1.32 -2.63
C SER A 149 5.60 0.89 -4.09
N ILE A 150 5.37 1.82 -5.00
CA ILE A 150 5.27 1.53 -6.45
C ILE A 150 6.55 0.85 -6.96
N ILE A 151 7.72 1.37 -6.60
CA ILE A 151 9.00 0.75 -7.00
C ILE A 151 9.13 -0.66 -6.43
N HIS A 152 8.71 -0.87 -5.18
CA HIS A 152 8.72 -2.18 -4.53
C HIS A 152 7.80 -3.17 -5.24
N TYR A 153 6.55 -2.80 -5.50
CA TYR A 153 5.58 -3.66 -6.18
C TYR A 153 5.96 -3.96 -7.62
N ASN A 154 6.48 -2.99 -8.36
CA ASN A 154 6.96 -3.22 -9.73
C ASN A 154 8.12 -4.24 -9.75
N ARG A 155 9.04 -4.20 -8.77
CA ARG A 155 10.10 -5.20 -8.64
C ARG A 155 9.56 -6.58 -8.27
N MET A 156 8.54 -6.64 -7.41
CA MET A 156 7.86 -7.90 -7.05
C MET A 156 7.20 -8.52 -8.29
N ILE A 157 6.44 -7.72 -9.06
CA ILE A 157 5.77 -8.16 -10.28
C ILE A 157 6.78 -8.62 -11.32
N SER A 158 7.88 -7.90 -11.52
CA SER A 158 8.96 -8.30 -12.45
C SER A 158 9.58 -9.64 -12.05
N LYS A 159 9.81 -9.90 -10.77
CA LYS A 159 10.29 -11.20 -10.27
C LYS A 159 9.24 -12.30 -10.46
N GLU A 160 7.98 -12.01 -10.20
CA GLU A 160 6.91 -12.96 -10.41
C GLU A 160 6.78 -13.34 -11.89
N LEU A 161 6.89 -12.38 -12.79
CA LEU A 161 6.93 -12.62 -14.25
C LEU A 161 8.08 -13.55 -14.65
N GLU A 162 9.24 -13.41 -14.01
CA GLU A 162 10.40 -14.28 -14.26
C GLU A 162 10.17 -15.71 -13.79
N LEU A 163 9.34 -15.94 -12.78
CA LEU A 163 8.94 -17.29 -12.37
C LEU A 163 7.99 -17.94 -13.39
N TRP A 164 7.15 -17.15 -14.05
CA TRP A 164 6.31 -17.62 -15.14
C TRP A 164 7.08 -17.86 -16.42
N ILE A 165 8.06 -17.03 -16.71
CA ILE A 165 8.83 -17.00 -17.95
C ILE A 165 10.32 -17.06 -17.60
N PRO A 166 10.86 -18.25 -17.25
CA PRO A 166 12.27 -18.40 -16.86
C PRO A 166 13.29 -17.93 -17.91
N GLU A 167 12.88 -17.91 -19.20
CA GLU A 167 13.65 -17.40 -20.32
C GLU A 167 14.09 -15.94 -20.12
N LEU A 168 13.36 -15.15 -19.33
CA LEU A 168 13.67 -13.76 -19.01
C LEU A 168 15.01 -13.58 -18.28
N LYS A 169 15.53 -14.63 -17.63
CA LYS A 169 16.84 -14.58 -16.96
C LYS A 169 18.00 -14.41 -17.94
N ASN A 170 17.79 -14.82 -19.18
CA ASN A 170 18.85 -14.93 -20.16
C ASN A 170 18.71 -13.94 -21.32
N ILE A 171 17.76 -12.99 -21.29
CA ILE A 171 17.60 -11.97 -22.32
C ILE A 171 18.42 -10.72 -21.99
N ASP A 172 18.68 -9.89 -23.01
CA ASP A 172 19.37 -8.64 -22.82
C ASP A 172 18.53 -7.64 -22.01
N LYS A 173 19.22 -6.66 -21.41
CA LYS A 173 18.60 -5.68 -20.51
C LYS A 173 17.50 -4.85 -21.19
N LYS A 174 17.65 -4.50 -22.47
CA LYS A 174 16.65 -3.66 -23.17
C LYS A 174 15.38 -4.46 -23.43
N SER A 175 15.49 -5.69 -23.92
CA SER A 175 14.38 -6.62 -24.10
C SER A 175 13.66 -6.90 -22.78
N ARG A 176 14.41 -7.10 -21.68
CA ARG A 176 13.82 -7.25 -20.34
C ARG A 176 13.01 -6.03 -19.92
N GLN A 177 13.55 -4.84 -20.07
CA GLN A 177 12.83 -3.60 -19.71
C GLN A 177 11.59 -3.38 -20.59
N ALA A 178 11.63 -3.75 -21.87
CA ALA A 178 10.47 -3.68 -22.75
C ALA A 178 9.37 -4.64 -22.28
N ILE A 179 9.70 -5.87 -21.90
CA ILE A 179 8.75 -6.84 -21.38
C ILE A 179 8.17 -6.37 -20.05
N ASP A 180 8.98 -5.90 -19.10
CA ASP A 180 8.51 -5.35 -17.83
C ASP A 180 7.56 -4.17 -18.05
N ALA A 181 7.81 -3.32 -19.05
CA ALA A 181 6.95 -2.19 -19.39
C ALA A 181 5.59 -2.63 -19.94
N VAL A 182 5.54 -3.56 -20.89
CA VAL A 182 4.26 -4.03 -21.46
C VAL A 182 3.48 -4.94 -20.51
N ALA A 183 4.14 -5.58 -19.56
CA ALA A 183 3.50 -6.38 -18.51
C ALA A 183 3.05 -5.53 -17.31
N SER A 184 3.26 -4.20 -17.31
CA SER A 184 2.93 -3.31 -16.19
C SER A 184 1.45 -2.95 -16.11
N PHE A 185 1.02 -2.48 -14.91
CA PHE A 185 -0.32 -1.92 -14.73
C PHE A 185 -0.56 -0.71 -15.63
N GLU A 186 0.42 0.17 -15.79
CA GLU A 186 0.30 1.39 -16.59
C GLU A 186 -0.02 1.08 -18.05
N TYR A 187 0.64 0.06 -18.63
CA TYR A 187 0.35 -0.38 -19.99
C TYR A 187 -1.05 -1.00 -20.10
N PHE A 188 -1.39 -1.92 -19.19
CA PHE A 188 -2.71 -2.54 -19.13
C PHE A 188 -3.83 -1.49 -18.99
N ASN A 189 -3.66 -0.53 -18.07
CA ASN A 189 -4.63 0.52 -17.82
C ASN A 189 -4.81 1.46 -19.03
N ARG A 190 -3.73 1.77 -19.75
CA ARG A 190 -3.81 2.52 -21.00
C ARG A 190 -4.68 1.79 -22.03
N LEU A 191 -4.50 0.49 -22.22
CA LEU A 191 -5.34 -0.30 -23.14
C LEU A 191 -6.80 -0.33 -22.68
N ARG A 192 -7.04 -0.55 -21.40
CA ARG A 192 -8.38 -0.64 -20.80
C ARG A 192 -9.13 0.69 -20.84
N VAL A 193 -8.53 1.73 -20.30
CA VAL A 193 -9.20 3.02 -20.04
C VAL A 193 -9.10 3.96 -21.23
N SER A 194 -7.88 4.13 -21.79
CA SER A 194 -7.69 5.11 -22.87
C SER A 194 -8.13 4.58 -24.24
N GLN A 195 -8.08 3.27 -24.47
CA GLN A 195 -8.43 2.64 -25.76
C GLN A 195 -9.73 1.84 -25.69
N GLY A 196 -10.35 1.69 -24.51
CA GLY A 196 -11.65 1.03 -24.33
C GLY A 196 -11.64 -0.49 -24.57
N LEU A 197 -10.48 -1.14 -24.55
CA LEU A 197 -10.37 -2.56 -24.88
C LEU A 197 -10.91 -3.45 -23.75
N SER A 198 -11.36 -4.65 -24.11
CA SER A 198 -11.71 -5.69 -23.13
C SER A 198 -10.46 -6.19 -22.37
N ARG A 199 -10.65 -6.84 -21.21
CA ARG A 199 -9.52 -7.47 -20.51
C ARG A 199 -8.83 -8.52 -21.37
N SER A 200 -9.60 -9.35 -22.08
CA SER A 200 -9.05 -10.39 -22.96
C SER A 200 -8.21 -9.77 -24.09
N ASP A 201 -8.68 -8.70 -24.73
CA ASP A 201 -7.89 -8.04 -25.78
C ASP A 201 -6.57 -7.46 -25.24
N CYS A 202 -6.59 -6.90 -24.00
CA CYS A 202 -5.36 -6.42 -23.34
C CYS A 202 -4.38 -7.55 -23.09
N VAL A 203 -4.88 -8.71 -22.61
CA VAL A 203 -4.06 -9.92 -22.41
C VAL A 203 -3.47 -10.39 -23.73
N ASP A 204 -4.27 -10.54 -24.79
CA ASP A 204 -3.84 -10.99 -26.09
C ASP A 204 -2.76 -10.09 -26.71
N ILE A 205 -2.96 -8.77 -26.64
CA ILE A 205 -1.99 -7.79 -27.13
C ILE A 205 -0.68 -7.90 -26.36
N THR A 206 -0.75 -7.98 -25.03
CA THR A 206 0.45 -8.08 -24.18
C THR A 206 1.19 -9.38 -24.44
N CYS A 207 0.49 -10.52 -24.58
CA CYS A 207 1.09 -11.81 -24.92
C CYS A 207 1.82 -11.77 -26.26
N LYS A 208 1.18 -11.22 -27.31
CA LYS A 208 1.79 -11.08 -28.63
C LYS A 208 3.09 -10.27 -28.57
N LEU A 209 3.10 -9.16 -27.82
CA LEU A 209 4.29 -8.33 -27.68
C LEU A 209 5.42 -9.05 -26.93
N ILE A 210 5.11 -9.70 -25.81
CA ILE A 210 6.10 -10.46 -25.03
C ILE A 210 6.70 -11.59 -25.90
N LEU A 211 5.85 -12.39 -26.55
CA LEU A 211 6.29 -13.49 -27.41
C LEU A 211 7.12 -13.00 -28.60
N SER A 212 6.75 -11.86 -29.21
CA SER A 212 7.54 -11.27 -30.30
C SER A 212 8.94 -10.86 -29.83
N ILE A 213 9.06 -10.23 -28.66
CA ILE A 213 10.36 -9.84 -28.10
C ILE A 213 11.22 -11.10 -27.79
N LEU A 214 10.61 -12.16 -27.27
CA LEU A 214 11.30 -13.42 -26.99
C LEU A 214 11.75 -14.12 -28.27
N LYS A 215 10.93 -14.15 -29.36
CA LYS A 215 11.26 -14.76 -30.67
C LYS A 215 12.37 -14.00 -31.38
N MET A 216 12.40 -12.67 -31.37
CA MET A 216 13.47 -11.86 -31.97
C MET A 216 14.87 -12.25 -31.46
N ARG A 217 14.97 -12.80 -30.27
CA ARG A 217 16.21 -13.29 -29.71
C ARG A 217 16.59 -14.69 -30.22
N ASP A 218 15.60 -15.57 -30.42
CA ASP A 218 15.84 -16.96 -30.83
C ASP A 218 16.34 -17.06 -32.30
N GLY A 219 16.42 -15.92 -33.01
CA GLY A 219 16.99 -15.85 -34.38
C GLY A 219 16.04 -16.35 -35.47
N ILE A 220 14.74 -16.35 -35.20
CA ILE A 220 13.68 -16.72 -36.16
C ILE A 220 12.89 -15.50 -36.57
#